data_0ba3e9e3328870689382c79b15d6a3bf
#
_entry.id   0ba3e9e3328870689382c79b15d6a3bf
#
_cell.length_a   1.000
_cell.length_b   1.000
_cell.length_c   1.000
_cell.angle_alpha   90.00
_cell.angle_beta   90.00
_cell.angle_gamma   90.00
#
_symmetry.space_group_name_H-M   'P 1'
#
loop_
_entity.id
_entity.type
_entity.pdbx_description
1 polymer ?
#
loop_
_entity_poly.entity_id
_entity_poly.type
_entity_poly.pdbx_seq_one_letter_code
_entity_poly.pdbx_strand_id
1 'polypeptide(L)'
;PQRHHMTFLAEEFPGCGGEASPEELRRAAEGAGRARVAVVVAGLPELYESEGLDREGLAMPEGHVRMIEAVAAANPNTVVVLLGGGPMELPWAGKVKAILYMGLPGQAGGRAAARLLTGRACPCGKLTESWPVTYSQCIAKETFGMRDPEYRESIYVGYRYYDKAGVAVRFPFGYGLSYTQFTYSGLKVDRHQVTAVITNTGSTAGAEVAQLYVAPPQGGIHRPEKELKGFARVELAPGESKEVSFPLDGRTFAVWADGWRTPGGVYRILVGASSRDIRLEGRLTVQGEAVPAPGWQAGSWYETMAGSPSRAEWEMAMGGPAPEIPKPRKGSYTLDNTCAEMMEGSRAMKLQYQITKLVISRICGTTDLSDPAYRMMLTDAVNCPLRALVINTGGRIGEGLVRCLLKIANSGP
;
A
#
# COMPACT_ATOMS: atom_id res chain seq x y z
N PRO A 1 18.59 -38.60 -4.82
CA PRO A 1 17.52 -37.65 -4.98
C PRO A 1 16.62 -38.11 -6.11
N GLN A 2 15.47 -38.68 -5.75
CA GLN A 2 14.47 -39.10 -6.73
C GLN A 2 13.94 -37.83 -7.46
N ARG A 3 14.15 -37.77 -8.76
CA ARG A 3 13.48 -36.76 -9.61
C ARG A 3 12.00 -37.14 -9.65
N HIS A 4 11.20 -36.47 -8.86
CA HIS A 4 9.75 -36.55 -9.00
C HIS A 4 9.40 -35.85 -10.31
N HIS A 5 8.91 -36.59 -11.29
CA HIS A 5 8.27 -36.05 -12.47
C HIS A 5 6.96 -35.39 -12.01
N MET A 6 6.96 -34.04 -11.96
CA MET A 6 5.73 -33.29 -11.78
C MET A 6 5.11 -33.08 -13.15
N THR A 7 3.89 -33.56 -13.33
CA THR A 7 3.09 -33.22 -14.50
C THR A 7 2.39 -31.91 -14.20
N PHE A 8 2.65 -30.86 -14.98
CA PHE A 8 1.98 -29.59 -14.90
C PHE A 8 0.86 -29.57 -15.93
N LEU A 9 -0.36 -29.34 -15.49
CA LEU A 9 -1.46 -28.86 -16.34
C LEU A 9 -1.50 -27.34 -16.14
N ALA A 10 -1.08 -26.59 -17.14
CA ALA A 10 -1.25 -25.14 -17.17
C ALA A 10 -2.43 -24.82 -18.07
N GLU A 11 -3.43 -24.16 -17.55
CA GLU A 11 -4.53 -23.58 -18.33
C GLU A 11 -4.53 -22.08 -18.10
N GLU A 12 -4.54 -21.34 -19.20
CA GLU A 12 -4.75 -19.90 -19.18
C GLU A 12 -6.23 -19.62 -19.26
N PHE A 13 -6.73 -18.83 -18.33
CA PHE A 13 -8.09 -18.34 -18.33
C PHE A 13 -8.05 -16.89 -18.77
N PRO A 14 -8.55 -16.54 -19.96
CA PRO A 14 -8.58 -15.18 -20.47
C PRO A 14 -9.66 -14.38 -19.73
N GLY A 15 -9.33 -13.93 -18.54
CA GLY A 15 -10.20 -13.11 -17.70
C GLY A 15 -9.56 -11.78 -17.35
N CYS A 16 -8.74 -11.22 -18.25
CA CYS A 16 -8.07 -9.94 -18.00
C CYS A 16 -9.03 -8.76 -17.74
N GLY A 17 -10.29 -8.88 -18.17
CA GLY A 17 -11.37 -7.93 -17.91
C GLY A 17 -12.17 -8.16 -16.63
N GLY A 18 -11.87 -9.22 -15.87
CA GLY A 18 -12.51 -9.45 -14.58
C GLY A 18 -13.72 -10.40 -14.58
N GLU A 19 -14.14 -10.93 -15.73
CA GLU A 19 -15.23 -11.89 -15.82
C GLU A 19 -14.70 -13.30 -16.11
N ALA A 20 -15.14 -14.28 -15.31
CA ALA A 20 -14.93 -15.69 -15.58
C ALA A 20 -16.27 -16.33 -15.97
N SER A 21 -16.31 -16.99 -17.12
CA SER A 21 -17.51 -17.70 -17.57
C SER A 21 -17.77 -18.94 -16.71
N PRO A 22 -19.03 -19.41 -16.60
CA PRO A 22 -19.35 -20.64 -15.88
C PRO A 22 -18.57 -21.86 -16.40
N GLU A 23 -18.27 -21.90 -17.70
CA GLU A 23 -17.53 -23.01 -18.32
C GLU A 23 -16.05 -22.98 -17.89
N GLU A 24 -15.41 -21.80 -17.86
CA GLU A 24 -14.03 -21.63 -17.36
C GLU A 24 -13.93 -22.04 -15.88
N LEU A 25 -14.86 -21.60 -15.04
CA LEU A 25 -14.92 -21.99 -13.62
C LEU A 25 -15.05 -23.51 -13.46
N ARG A 26 -15.92 -24.15 -14.26
CA ARG A 26 -16.08 -25.60 -14.23
C ARG A 26 -14.81 -26.33 -14.65
N ARG A 27 -14.17 -25.93 -15.74
CA ARG A 27 -12.91 -26.53 -16.24
C ARG A 27 -11.79 -26.38 -15.22
N ALA A 28 -11.66 -25.20 -14.60
CA ALA A 28 -10.65 -24.96 -13.57
C ALA A 28 -10.88 -25.86 -12.35
N ALA A 29 -12.12 -25.97 -11.87
CA ALA A 29 -12.47 -26.83 -10.75
C ALA A 29 -12.21 -28.31 -11.06
N GLU A 30 -12.58 -28.80 -12.25
CA GLU A 30 -12.29 -30.18 -12.67
C GLU A 30 -10.79 -30.47 -12.77
N GLY A 31 -10.02 -29.55 -13.33
CA GLY A 31 -8.55 -29.65 -13.38
C GLY A 31 -7.93 -29.69 -11.98
N ALA A 32 -8.37 -28.80 -11.11
CA ALA A 32 -7.92 -28.71 -9.72
C ALA A 32 -8.25 -29.99 -8.92
N GLY A 33 -9.44 -30.53 -9.09
CA GLY A 33 -9.89 -31.78 -8.40
C GLY A 33 -9.03 -33.00 -8.73
N ARG A 34 -8.40 -33.01 -9.90
CA ARG A 34 -7.48 -34.11 -10.32
C ARG A 34 -6.03 -33.87 -9.88
N ALA A 35 -5.69 -32.66 -9.44
CA ALA A 35 -4.32 -32.29 -9.07
C ALA A 35 -4.04 -32.57 -7.59
N ARG A 36 -2.79 -32.92 -7.26
CA ARG A 36 -2.35 -33.03 -5.87
C ARG A 36 -2.27 -31.66 -5.18
N VAL A 37 -1.92 -30.62 -5.91
CA VAL A 37 -1.87 -29.23 -5.50
C VAL A 37 -2.36 -28.37 -6.65
N ALA A 38 -3.25 -27.46 -6.39
CA ALA A 38 -3.65 -26.44 -7.33
C ALA A 38 -2.94 -25.13 -7.03
N VAL A 39 -2.41 -24.48 -8.06
CA VAL A 39 -1.79 -23.16 -7.94
C VAL A 39 -2.56 -22.19 -8.83
N VAL A 40 -3.17 -21.17 -8.21
CA VAL A 40 -3.88 -20.11 -8.94
C VAL A 40 -3.00 -18.86 -8.93
N VAL A 41 -2.68 -18.32 -10.10
CA VAL A 41 -2.00 -17.03 -10.25
C VAL A 41 -3.07 -16.00 -10.55
N ALA A 42 -3.22 -15.01 -9.67
CA ALA A 42 -4.24 -13.98 -9.75
C ALA A 42 -3.70 -12.65 -9.22
N GLY A 43 -4.40 -11.56 -9.47
CA GLY A 43 -3.98 -10.26 -8.98
C GLY A 43 -4.74 -9.11 -9.62
N LEU A 44 -4.09 -7.96 -9.69
CA LEU A 44 -4.65 -6.76 -10.31
C LEU A 44 -4.13 -6.63 -11.74
N PRO A 45 -5.00 -6.74 -12.75
CA PRO A 45 -4.64 -6.41 -14.13
C PRO A 45 -4.51 -4.88 -14.33
N GLU A 46 -3.93 -4.47 -15.44
CA GLU A 46 -3.67 -3.05 -15.76
C GLU A 46 -4.92 -2.15 -15.72
N LEU A 47 -6.12 -2.71 -15.92
CA LEU A 47 -7.38 -1.97 -15.77
C LEU A 47 -7.69 -1.58 -14.31
N TYR A 48 -7.12 -2.31 -13.36
CA TYR A 48 -7.30 -2.07 -11.93
C TYR A 48 -6.11 -1.34 -11.30
N GLU A 49 -4.91 -1.51 -11.85
CA GLU A 49 -3.69 -0.92 -11.34
C GLU A 49 -2.83 -0.42 -12.49
N SER A 50 -2.88 0.87 -12.75
CA SER A 50 -2.20 1.55 -13.86
C SER A 50 -1.70 2.91 -13.40
N GLU A 51 -0.68 3.44 -14.07
CA GLU A 51 -0.24 4.81 -13.87
C GLU A 51 -1.33 5.80 -14.25
N GLY A 52 -1.49 6.86 -13.46
CA GLY A 52 -2.47 7.92 -13.69
C GLY A 52 -3.93 7.57 -13.37
N LEU A 53 -4.20 6.38 -12.79
CA LEU A 53 -5.54 5.93 -12.44
C LEU A 53 -5.60 5.48 -10.98
N ASP A 54 -6.50 6.07 -10.22
CA ASP A 54 -6.81 5.62 -8.87
C ASP A 54 -7.78 4.43 -8.89
N ARG A 55 -7.58 3.51 -7.98
CA ARG A 55 -8.53 2.42 -7.75
C ARG A 55 -9.73 2.94 -6.98
N GLU A 56 -10.93 2.53 -7.36
CA GLU A 56 -12.17 2.88 -6.65
C GLU A 56 -12.32 2.20 -5.28
N GLY A 57 -11.50 1.19 -5.01
CA GLY A 57 -11.52 0.43 -3.75
C GLY A 57 -10.43 -0.64 -3.73
N LEU A 58 -10.54 -1.56 -2.79
CA LEU A 58 -9.58 -2.67 -2.62
C LEU A 58 -10.05 -4.00 -3.21
N ALA A 59 -11.21 -4.04 -3.85
CA ALA A 59 -11.74 -5.28 -4.43
C ALA A 59 -10.81 -5.79 -5.55
N MET A 60 -10.66 -7.11 -5.59
CA MET A 60 -10.08 -7.82 -6.74
C MET A 60 -11.12 -7.94 -7.86
N PRO A 61 -10.70 -8.19 -9.13
CA PRO A 61 -11.63 -8.56 -10.19
C PRO A 61 -12.52 -9.72 -9.74
N GLU A 62 -13.83 -9.59 -9.95
CA GLU A 62 -14.80 -10.59 -9.47
C GLU A 62 -14.55 -11.97 -10.08
N GLY A 63 -14.17 -12.02 -11.35
CA GLY A 63 -13.82 -13.28 -12.02
C GLY A 63 -12.64 -14.00 -11.37
N HIS A 64 -11.64 -13.25 -10.89
CA HIS A 64 -10.51 -13.83 -10.16
C HIS A 64 -10.94 -14.38 -8.79
N VAL A 65 -11.80 -13.67 -8.07
CA VAL A 65 -12.36 -14.15 -6.78
C VAL A 65 -13.13 -15.44 -7.00
N ARG A 66 -14.06 -15.48 -7.97
CA ARG A 66 -14.86 -16.67 -8.31
C ARG A 66 -13.99 -17.85 -8.75
N MET A 67 -12.93 -17.59 -9.52
CA MET A 67 -11.99 -18.62 -9.97
C MET A 67 -11.25 -19.24 -8.78
N ILE A 68 -10.70 -18.42 -7.88
CA ILE A 68 -10.02 -18.89 -6.67
C ILE A 68 -10.97 -19.72 -5.81
N GLU A 69 -12.21 -19.27 -5.62
CA GLU A 69 -13.20 -19.98 -4.81
C GLU A 69 -13.60 -21.31 -5.42
N ALA A 70 -13.83 -21.38 -6.75
CA ALA A 70 -14.16 -22.60 -7.44
C ALA A 70 -13.02 -23.64 -7.36
N VAL A 71 -11.78 -23.21 -7.57
CA VAL A 71 -10.59 -24.05 -7.45
C VAL A 71 -10.39 -24.53 -6.01
N ALA A 72 -10.53 -23.64 -5.02
CA ALA A 72 -10.37 -23.99 -3.61
C ALA A 72 -11.45 -24.96 -3.11
N ALA A 73 -12.67 -24.83 -3.62
CA ALA A 73 -13.75 -25.79 -3.33
C ALA A 73 -13.47 -27.17 -3.88
N ALA A 74 -12.82 -27.27 -5.05
CA ALA A 74 -12.47 -28.54 -5.69
C ALA A 74 -11.17 -29.17 -5.15
N ASN A 75 -10.25 -28.35 -4.63
CA ASN A 75 -8.96 -28.83 -4.11
C ASN A 75 -8.56 -28.09 -2.83
N PRO A 76 -8.59 -28.74 -1.65
CA PRO A 76 -8.19 -28.11 -0.38
C PRO A 76 -6.70 -27.73 -0.29
N ASN A 77 -5.85 -28.25 -1.21
CA ASN A 77 -4.45 -27.89 -1.32
C ASN A 77 -4.22 -26.78 -2.35
N THR A 78 -5.10 -25.80 -2.38
CA THR A 78 -4.95 -24.64 -3.25
C THR A 78 -3.99 -23.61 -2.66
N VAL A 79 -3.04 -23.17 -3.47
CA VAL A 79 -2.12 -22.07 -3.21
C VAL A 79 -2.43 -20.93 -4.18
N VAL A 80 -2.51 -19.71 -3.69
CA VAL A 80 -2.67 -18.53 -4.55
C VAL A 80 -1.36 -17.76 -4.62
N VAL A 81 -0.89 -17.52 -5.83
CA VAL A 81 0.18 -16.55 -6.12
C VAL A 81 -0.50 -15.24 -6.48
N LEU A 82 -0.33 -14.25 -5.63
CA LEU A 82 -1.03 -12.98 -5.71
C LEU A 82 -0.10 -11.88 -6.22
N LEU A 83 -0.52 -11.19 -7.28
CA LEU A 83 0.22 -10.11 -7.94
C LEU A 83 -0.54 -8.79 -7.80
N GLY A 84 0.19 -7.70 -7.52
CA GLY A 84 -0.37 -6.35 -7.38
C GLY A 84 0.52 -5.48 -6.51
N GLY A 85 0.46 -4.16 -6.69
CA GLY A 85 1.32 -3.19 -6.00
C GLY A 85 0.84 -2.76 -4.61
N GLY A 86 -0.38 -3.14 -4.22
CA GLY A 86 -0.97 -2.73 -2.95
C GLY A 86 -1.96 -3.74 -2.37
N PRO A 87 -2.63 -3.39 -1.24
CA PRO A 87 -3.59 -4.24 -0.58
C PRO A 87 -4.80 -4.58 -1.45
N MET A 88 -5.34 -5.76 -1.22
CA MET A 88 -6.56 -6.27 -1.84
C MET A 88 -7.48 -6.89 -0.80
N GLU A 89 -8.78 -6.81 -1.03
CA GLU A 89 -9.75 -7.59 -0.27
C GLU A 89 -9.65 -9.06 -0.68
N LEU A 90 -9.48 -9.94 0.30
CA LEU A 90 -9.25 -11.36 0.08
C LEU A 90 -10.37 -12.18 0.77
N PRO A 91 -11.61 -12.18 0.25
CA PRO A 91 -12.72 -12.89 0.89
C PRO A 91 -12.51 -14.41 0.95
N TRP A 92 -11.69 -14.93 0.06
CA TRP A 92 -11.33 -16.33 -0.07
C TRP A 92 -10.11 -16.77 0.78
N ALA A 93 -9.44 -15.84 1.47
CA ALA A 93 -8.17 -16.14 2.17
C ALA A 93 -8.25 -17.31 3.15
N GLY A 94 -9.40 -17.52 3.82
CA GLY A 94 -9.64 -18.65 4.71
C GLY A 94 -9.94 -19.97 4.00
N LYS A 95 -10.12 -19.98 2.67
CA LYS A 95 -10.47 -21.15 1.86
C LYS A 95 -9.25 -21.79 1.18
N VAL A 96 -8.10 -21.13 1.19
CA VAL A 96 -6.88 -21.61 0.52
C VAL A 96 -5.81 -21.99 1.54
N LYS A 97 -4.89 -22.87 1.13
CA LYS A 97 -3.84 -23.41 1.99
C LYS A 97 -2.72 -22.40 2.25
N ALA A 98 -2.38 -21.59 1.25
CA ALA A 98 -1.34 -20.57 1.34
C ALA A 98 -1.57 -19.46 0.30
N ILE A 99 -1.03 -18.29 0.61
CA ILE A 99 -0.98 -17.14 -0.27
C ILE A 99 0.49 -16.72 -0.40
N LEU A 100 1.00 -16.67 -1.62
CA LEU A 100 2.30 -16.14 -1.95
C LEU A 100 2.12 -14.78 -2.63
N TYR A 101 2.27 -13.69 -1.87
CA TYR A 101 2.18 -12.34 -2.41
C TYR A 101 3.54 -11.96 -3.02
N MET A 102 3.54 -11.64 -4.31
CA MET A 102 4.74 -11.33 -5.07
C MET A 102 4.92 -9.83 -5.36
N GLY A 103 3.95 -8.99 -5.02
CA GLY A 103 3.97 -7.57 -5.37
C GLY A 103 3.98 -7.37 -6.87
N LEU A 104 4.79 -6.44 -7.34
CA LEU A 104 5.13 -6.22 -8.76
C LEU A 104 6.51 -6.84 -9.03
N PRO A 105 6.59 -8.14 -9.38
CA PRO A 105 7.83 -8.92 -9.29
C PRO A 105 8.82 -8.68 -10.44
N GLY A 106 8.47 -7.84 -11.41
CA GLY A 106 9.32 -7.51 -12.55
C GLY A 106 9.65 -8.71 -13.46
N GLN A 107 10.70 -8.56 -14.24
CA GLN A 107 11.07 -9.49 -15.33
C GLN A 107 11.32 -10.94 -14.86
N ALA A 108 11.87 -11.15 -13.67
CA ALA A 108 12.21 -12.48 -13.15
C ALA A 108 11.12 -13.08 -12.24
N GLY A 109 9.92 -12.50 -12.17
CA GLY A 109 8.86 -12.85 -11.23
C GLY A 109 8.44 -14.31 -11.30
N GLY A 110 8.19 -14.84 -12.48
CA GLY A 110 7.82 -16.26 -12.66
C GLY A 110 8.88 -17.23 -12.15
N ARG A 111 10.18 -16.92 -12.39
CA ARG A 111 11.28 -17.73 -11.88
C ARG A 111 11.40 -17.65 -10.35
N ALA A 112 11.17 -16.48 -9.79
CA ALA A 112 11.19 -16.28 -8.33
C ALA A 112 10.04 -17.07 -7.68
N ALA A 113 8.81 -16.93 -8.19
CA ALA A 113 7.65 -17.69 -7.72
C ALA A 113 7.88 -19.20 -7.78
N ALA A 114 8.38 -19.71 -8.90
CA ALA A 114 8.68 -21.14 -9.04
C ALA A 114 9.71 -21.63 -8.02
N ARG A 115 10.73 -20.84 -7.70
CA ARG A 115 11.73 -21.20 -6.67
C ARG A 115 11.12 -21.23 -5.27
N LEU A 116 10.25 -20.30 -4.95
CA LEU A 116 9.54 -20.26 -3.67
C LEU A 116 8.57 -21.45 -3.57
N LEU A 117 7.70 -21.65 -4.56
CA LEU A 117 6.73 -22.75 -4.57
C LEU A 117 7.37 -24.14 -4.48
N THR A 118 8.58 -24.30 -5.02
CA THR A 118 9.31 -25.59 -4.98
C THR A 118 10.28 -25.72 -3.81
N GLY A 119 10.31 -24.77 -2.88
CA GLY A 119 11.20 -24.76 -1.72
C GLY A 119 12.69 -24.57 -2.06
N ARG A 120 13.02 -24.14 -3.29
CA ARG A 120 14.41 -23.80 -3.68
C ARG A 120 14.85 -22.42 -3.17
N ALA A 121 13.91 -21.65 -2.65
CA ALA A 121 14.13 -20.42 -1.92
C ALA A 121 13.15 -20.36 -0.75
N CYS A 122 13.57 -19.75 0.36
CA CYS A 122 12.74 -19.55 1.53
C CYS A 122 12.19 -18.09 1.50
N PRO A 123 10.89 -17.88 1.65
CA PRO A 123 10.34 -16.52 1.70
C PRO A 123 10.78 -15.83 2.99
N CYS A 124 11.10 -14.54 2.88
CA CYS A 124 11.51 -13.70 4.01
C CYS A 124 10.95 -12.28 3.91
N GLY A 125 10.18 -11.99 2.87
CA GLY A 125 9.56 -10.68 2.67
C GLY A 125 8.54 -10.36 3.76
N LYS A 126 8.46 -9.08 4.13
CA LYS A 126 7.47 -8.55 5.08
C LYS A 126 6.61 -7.50 4.38
N LEU A 127 5.33 -7.48 4.71
CA LEU A 127 4.40 -6.47 4.18
C LEU A 127 4.82 -5.07 4.66
N THR A 128 4.88 -4.14 3.74
CA THR A 128 5.24 -2.74 4.00
C THR A 128 4.05 -1.89 4.41
N GLU A 129 2.88 -2.50 4.50
CA GLU A 129 1.63 -1.85 4.90
C GLU A 129 0.67 -2.86 5.55
N SER A 130 -0.32 -2.34 6.30
CA SER A 130 -1.40 -3.16 6.82
C SER A 130 -2.43 -3.42 5.74
N TRP A 131 -2.91 -4.65 5.65
CA TRP A 131 -3.99 -5.02 4.74
C TRP A 131 -5.32 -5.03 5.49
N PRO A 132 -6.21 -4.05 5.26
CA PRO A 132 -7.54 -4.08 5.87
C PRO A 132 -8.35 -5.28 5.37
N VAL A 133 -9.39 -5.65 6.08
CA VAL A 133 -10.31 -6.70 5.64
C VAL A 133 -11.19 -6.20 4.51
N THR A 134 -11.62 -4.93 4.58
CA THR A 134 -12.45 -4.25 3.57
C THR A 134 -12.01 -2.80 3.40
N TYR A 135 -12.30 -2.22 2.23
CA TYR A 135 -12.04 -0.80 1.93
C TYR A 135 -12.72 0.15 2.91
N SER A 136 -13.87 -0.23 3.46
CA SER A 136 -14.59 0.57 4.45
C SER A 136 -13.78 0.88 5.72
N GLN A 137 -12.74 0.11 6.00
CA GLN A 137 -11.82 0.31 7.13
C GLN A 137 -10.69 1.30 6.84
N CYS A 138 -10.52 1.74 5.57
CA CYS A 138 -9.52 2.74 5.22
C CYS A 138 -9.92 4.10 5.76
N ILE A 139 -9.06 4.71 6.58
CA ILE A 139 -9.37 5.97 7.26
C ILE A 139 -9.54 7.15 6.29
N ALA A 140 -8.76 7.17 5.21
CA ALA A 140 -8.79 8.24 4.21
C ALA A 140 -9.87 8.07 3.13
N LYS A 141 -10.72 7.03 3.19
CA LYS A 141 -11.69 6.70 2.12
C LYS A 141 -12.65 7.85 1.75
N GLU A 142 -12.97 8.74 2.69
CA GLU A 142 -13.88 9.85 2.48
C GLU A 142 -13.19 11.09 1.87
N THR A 143 -11.88 11.18 2.02
CA THR A 143 -11.08 12.31 1.52
C THR A 143 -10.20 11.94 0.32
N PHE A 144 -10.07 10.64 0.01
CA PHE A 144 -9.36 10.14 -1.15
C PHE A 144 -10.08 10.53 -2.44
N GLY A 145 -9.33 10.99 -3.44
CA GLY A 145 -9.88 11.42 -4.74
C GLY A 145 -10.55 12.79 -4.72
N MET A 146 -10.56 13.51 -3.59
CA MET A 146 -10.96 14.91 -3.57
C MET A 146 -9.99 15.76 -4.41
N ARG A 147 -10.51 16.80 -5.07
CA ARG A 147 -9.70 17.77 -5.82
C ARG A 147 -8.57 18.35 -4.96
N ASP A 148 -8.93 18.72 -3.74
CA ASP A 148 -8.03 19.28 -2.73
C ASP A 148 -7.96 18.27 -1.58
N PRO A 149 -6.99 17.32 -1.59
CA PRO A 149 -6.92 16.24 -0.61
C PRO A 149 -6.71 16.77 0.82
N GLU A 150 -7.50 16.28 1.75
CA GLU A 150 -7.39 16.60 3.17
C GLU A 150 -6.88 15.38 3.94
N TYR A 151 -5.69 15.46 4.50
CA TYR A 151 -5.08 14.40 5.33
C TYR A 151 -5.59 14.50 6.77
N ARG A 152 -6.91 14.30 6.95
CA ARG A 152 -7.57 14.46 8.25
C ARG A 152 -7.09 13.46 9.29
N GLU A 153 -6.58 12.31 8.87
CA GLU A 153 -6.01 11.29 9.74
C GLU A 153 -4.68 11.72 10.39
N SER A 154 -4.05 12.81 9.90
CA SER A 154 -2.78 13.34 10.44
C SER A 154 -1.69 12.26 10.52
N ILE A 155 -1.09 12.01 11.69
CA ILE A 155 -0.04 11.01 11.90
C ILE A 155 -0.55 9.56 11.92
N TYR A 156 -1.87 9.36 11.95
CA TYR A 156 -2.48 8.03 12.08
C TYR A 156 -2.67 7.36 10.73
N VAL A 157 -1.56 7.10 10.04
CA VAL A 157 -1.49 6.44 8.74
C VAL A 157 -1.13 4.96 8.90
N GLY A 158 -1.79 4.08 8.16
CA GLY A 158 -1.50 2.65 8.13
C GLY A 158 -1.60 2.01 9.51
N TYR A 159 -0.59 1.22 9.91
CA TYR A 159 -0.61 0.49 11.20
C TYR A 159 -0.74 1.42 12.41
N ARG A 160 -0.32 2.70 12.31
CA ARG A 160 -0.47 3.68 13.40
C ARG A 160 -1.94 3.92 13.72
N TYR A 161 -2.79 3.97 12.68
CA TYR A 161 -4.25 4.02 12.84
C TYR A 161 -4.82 2.68 13.28
N TYR A 162 -4.58 1.62 12.50
CA TYR A 162 -5.20 0.33 12.75
C TYR A 162 -4.89 -0.25 14.13
N ASP A 163 -3.66 -0.05 14.62
CA ASP A 163 -3.25 -0.53 15.94
C ASP A 163 -3.84 0.35 17.05
N LYS A 164 -3.83 1.68 16.90
CA LYS A 164 -4.38 2.63 17.87
C LYS A 164 -5.89 2.51 18.01
N ALA A 165 -6.59 2.37 16.89
CA ALA A 165 -8.05 2.23 16.85
C ALA A 165 -8.54 0.79 17.14
N GLY A 166 -7.64 -0.18 17.29
CA GLY A 166 -8.01 -1.58 17.49
C GLY A 166 -8.74 -2.22 16.31
N VAL A 167 -8.61 -1.66 15.09
CA VAL A 167 -9.29 -2.17 13.90
C VAL A 167 -8.64 -3.47 13.43
N ALA A 168 -9.46 -4.50 13.21
CA ALA A 168 -8.97 -5.77 12.67
C ALA A 168 -8.44 -5.58 11.24
N VAL A 169 -7.32 -6.21 10.95
CA VAL A 169 -6.72 -6.24 9.61
C VAL A 169 -6.54 -7.69 9.15
N ARG A 170 -6.52 -7.90 7.84
CA ARG A 170 -6.25 -9.21 7.27
C ARG A 170 -4.81 -9.64 7.55
N PHE A 171 -3.87 -8.70 7.32
CA PHE A 171 -2.46 -8.86 7.65
C PHE A 171 -1.92 -7.55 8.22
N PRO A 172 -1.21 -7.58 9.37
CA PRO A 172 -0.64 -6.37 9.93
C PRO A 172 0.61 -5.93 9.15
N PHE A 173 1.00 -4.66 9.33
CA PHE A 173 2.27 -4.15 8.87
C PHE A 173 3.44 -5.02 9.37
N GLY A 174 4.40 -5.32 8.51
CA GLY A 174 5.55 -6.14 8.84
C GLY A 174 5.27 -7.65 8.84
N TYR A 175 4.05 -8.10 8.54
CA TYR A 175 3.68 -9.51 8.49
C TYR A 175 4.37 -10.23 7.32
N GLY A 176 4.78 -11.47 7.56
CA GLY A 176 5.29 -12.39 6.54
C GLY A 176 5.76 -13.68 7.17
N LEU A 177 5.36 -14.81 6.58
CA LEU A 177 5.74 -16.15 7.02
C LEU A 177 7.00 -16.63 6.31
N SER A 178 7.62 -17.64 6.87
CA SER A 178 8.81 -18.33 6.34
C SER A 178 8.54 -19.82 6.24
N TYR A 179 9.41 -20.56 5.57
CA TYR A 179 9.44 -22.04 5.60
C TYR A 179 10.21 -22.60 6.80
N THR A 180 10.74 -21.73 7.65
CA THR A 180 11.38 -22.06 8.91
C THR A 180 10.79 -21.27 10.06
N GLN A 181 11.24 -21.49 11.27
CA GLN A 181 10.75 -20.82 12.47
C GLN A 181 11.88 -20.08 13.16
N PHE A 182 11.55 -18.92 13.75
CA PHE A 182 12.52 -18.11 14.47
C PHE A 182 12.04 -17.84 15.89
N THR A 183 12.96 -17.91 16.84
CA THR A 183 12.76 -17.47 18.23
C THR A 183 13.58 -16.22 18.49
N TYR A 184 13.08 -15.42 19.41
CA TYR A 184 13.68 -14.15 19.82
C TYR A 184 14.03 -14.25 21.31
N SER A 185 15.22 -13.83 21.70
CA SER A 185 15.71 -13.89 23.08
C SER A 185 16.75 -12.82 23.37
N GLY A 186 17.25 -12.76 24.61
CA GLY A 186 18.44 -11.98 24.95
C GLY A 186 18.27 -10.47 24.75
N LEU A 187 17.06 -9.91 24.92
CA LEU A 187 16.82 -8.48 24.79
C LEU A 187 17.67 -7.70 25.78
N LYS A 188 18.46 -6.76 25.26
CA LYS A 188 19.18 -5.75 26.05
C LYS A 188 18.77 -4.38 25.54
N VAL A 189 18.49 -3.47 26.46
CA VAL A 189 18.04 -2.12 26.16
C VAL A 189 18.92 -1.16 26.93
N ASP A 190 19.61 -0.29 26.21
CA ASP A 190 20.28 0.86 26.78
C ASP A 190 19.87 2.15 26.01
N ARG A 191 20.42 3.31 26.40
CA ARG A 191 20.02 4.58 25.80
C ARG A 191 20.58 4.82 24.38
N HIS A 192 21.46 3.95 23.89
CA HIS A 192 22.14 4.11 22.61
C HIS A 192 21.73 3.04 21.60
N GLN A 193 21.33 1.87 22.12
CA GLN A 193 20.96 0.74 21.25
C GLN A 193 20.04 -0.25 21.95
N VAL A 194 19.37 -1.03 21.13
CA VAL A 194 18.64 -2.22 21.52
C VAL A 194 19.28 -3.42 20.81
N THR A 195 19.60 -4.49 21.54
CA THR A 195 20.05 -5.74 20.92
C THR A 195 19.12 -6.89 21.28
N ALA A 196 19.01 -7.87 20.39
CA ALA A 196 18.28 -9.11 20.58
C ALA A 196 18.95 -10.24 19.82
N VAL A 197 18.75 -11.48 20.26
CA VAL A 197 19.25 -12.68 19.58
C VAL A 197 18.11 -13.33 18.83
N ILE A 198 18.32 -13.58 17.53
CA ILE A 198 17.40 -14.32 16.67
C ILE A 198 18.00 -15.69 16.38
N THR A 199 17.22 -16.75 16.63
CA THR A 199 17.63 -18.15 16.42
C THR A 199 16.69 -18.80 15.41
N ASN A 200 17.22 -19.46 14.40
CA ASN A 200 16.46 -20.32 13.52
C ASN A 200 16.25 -21.68 14.20
N THR A 201 15.04 -21.96 14.65
CA THR A 201 14.69 -23.22 15.34
C THR A 201 14.10 -24.28 14.41
N GLY A 202 13.91 -23.96 13.13
CA GLY A 202 13.43 -24.90 12.14
C GLY A 202 14.55 -25.67 11.45
N SER A 203 14.18 -26.49 10.47
CA SER A 203 15.09 -27.38 9.73
C SER A 203 15.59 -26.82 8.40
N THR A 204 15.14 -25.63 8.01
CA THR A 204 15.47 -25.00 6.72
C THR A 204 16.17 -23.68 6.96
N ALA A 205 17.22 -23.40 6.18
CA ALA A 205 17.86 -22.09 6.20
C ALA A 205 16.86 -21.01 5.73
N GLY A 206 16.86 -19.88 6.39
CA GLY A 206 15.96 -18.78 6.06
C GLY A 206 16.46 -17.45 6.61
N ALA A 207 15.74 -16.38 6.25
CA ALA A 207 16.02 -15.07 6.79
C ALA A 207 14.81 -14.54 7.56
N GLU A 208 15.08 -13.82 8.65
CA GLU A 208 14.09 -13.09 9.42
C GLU A 208 14.38 -11.59 9.33
N VAL A 209 13.31 -10.78 9.41
CA VAL A 209 13.40 -9.34 9.57
C VAL A 209 12.83 -8.95 10.93
N ALA A 210 13.74 -8.81 11.89
CA ALA A 210 13.41 -8.35 13.22
C ALA A 210 13.09 -6.84 13.18
N GLN A 211 12.01 -6.43 13.83
CA GLN A 211 11.46 -5.07 13.79
C GLN A 211 11.44 -4.48 15.20
N LEU A 212 12.06 -3.31 15.36
CA LEU A 212 12.05 -2.54 16.59
C LEU A 212 10.92 -1.51 16.56
N TYR A 213 10.01 -1.60 17.51
CA TYR A 213 8.98 -0.61 17.75
C TYR A 213 9.21 0.08 19.11
N VAL A 214 8.90 1.36 19.15
CA VAL A 214 8.93 2.15 20.39
C VAL A 214 7.53 2.67 20.67
N ALA A 215 7.01 2.32 21.84
CA ALA A 215 5.73 2.81 22.33
C ALA A 215 5.96 3.92 23.37
N PRO A 216 5.29 5.09 23.20
CA PRO A 216 5.47 6.22 24.09
C PRO A 216 4.89 5.96 25.49
N PRO A 217 5.26 6.78 26.50
CA PRO A 217 4.57 6.81 27.79
C PRO A 217 3.07 7.08 27.60
N GLN A 218 2.25 6.52 28.46
CA GLN A 218 0.81 6.82 28.45
C GLN A 218 0.54 8.23 28.96
N GLY A 219 -0.45 8.88 28.36
CA GLY A 219 -0.82 10.25 28.69
C GLY A 219 0.05 11.31 27.96
N GLY A 220 -0.25 12.58 28.15
CA GLY A 220 0.44 13.68 27.49
C GLY A 220 -0.07 13.93 26.07
N ILE A 221 0.85 14.02 25.12
CA ILE A 221 0.53 14.30 23.72
C ILE A 221 -0.04 13.05 23.03
N HIS A 222 -0.95 13.26 22.06
CA HIS A 222 -1.48 12.19 21.24
C HIS A 222 -0.39 11.63 20.33
N ARG A 223 -0.21 10.30 20.39
CA ARG A 223 0.77 9.55 19.60
C ARG A 223 0.20 8.19 19.19
N PRO A 224 0.74 7.60 18.12
CA PRO A 224 0.49 6.20 17.79
C PRO A 224 0.79 5.28 18.98
N GLU A 225 0.12 4.13 19.03
CA GLU A 225 0.35 3.09 20.03
C GLU A 225 1.84 2.69 20.11
N LYS A 226 2.47 2.62 18.96
CA LYS A 226 3.89 2.36 18.77
C LYS A 226 4.34 2.81 17.39
N GLU A 227 5.63 3.02 17.21
CA GLU A 227 6.22 3.38 15.93
C GLU A 227 7.43 2.51 15.63
N LEU A 228 7.55 2.04 14.37
CA LEU A 228 8.76 1.38 13.89
C LEU A 228 9.93 2.38 13.94
N LYS A 229 10.98 2.01 14.63
CA LYS A 229 12.20 2.82 14.77
C LYS A 229 13.45 2.14 14.20
N GLY A 230 13.36 0.86 13.88
CA GLY A 230 14.44 0.13 13.24
C GLY A 230 14.01 -1.25 12.76
N PHE A 231 14.77 -1.81 11.85
CA PHE A 231 14.63 -3.20 11.44
C PHE A 231 15.99 -3.77 11.04
N ALA A 232 16.15 -5.08 11.17
CA ALA A 232 17.37 -5.79 10.80
C ALA A 232 17.01 -7.12 10.14
N ARG A 233 17.56 -7.36 8.94
CA ARG A 233 17.43 -8.63 8.24
C ARG A 233 18.64 -9.52 8.57
N VAL A 234 18.37 -10.73 9.01
CA VAL A 234 19.41 -11.71 9.36
C VAL A 234 19.14 -13.04 8.68
N GLU A 235 20.17 -13.62 8.05
CA GLU A 235 20.14 -14.96 7.45
C GLU A 235 20.73 -15.97 8.43
N LEU A 236 20.01 -17.07 8.62
CA LEU A 236 20.33 -18.08 9.62
C LEU A 236 20.20 -19.49 9.03
N ALA A 237 21.24 -20.31 9.19
CA ALA A 237 21.17 -21.75 8.99
C ALA A 237 20.29 -22.39 10.10
N PRO A 238 19.83 -23.64 9.92
CA PRO A 238 19.16 -24.37 10.99
C PRO A 238 20.01 -24.43 12.27
N GLY A 239 19.42 -24.05 13.40
CA GLY A 239 20.05 -23.98 14.70
C GLY A 239 20.99 -22.78 14.91
N GLU A 240 21.23 -21.97 13.90
CA GLU A 240 22.10 -20.79 14.01
C GLU A 240 21.40 -19.65 14.76
N SER A 241 22.19 -18.93 15.58
CA SER A 241 21.76 -17.74 16.31
C SER A 241 22.65 -16.56 15.96
N LYS A 242 22.06 -15.38 15.79
CA LYS A 242 22.80 -14.11 15.59
C LYS A 242 22.17 -13.00 16.44
N GLU A 243 23.04 -12.14 16.98
CA GLU A 243 22.61 -10.90 17.61
C GLU A 243 22.31 -9.86 16.52
N VAL A 244 21.18 -9.19 16.64
CA VAL A 244 20.79 -8.01 15.86
C VAL A 244 20.85 -6.79 16.76
N SER A 245 21.24 -5.64 16.20
CA SER A 245 21.35 -4.37 16.92
C SER A 245 20.58 -3.28 16.20
N PHE A 246 19.90 -2.45 16.98
CA PHE A 246 19.14 -1.30 16.51
C PHE A 246 19.68 -0.07 17.24
N PRO A 247 20.35 0.87 16.54
CA PRO A 247 20.81 2.10 17.14
C PRO A 247 19.61 2.99 17.52
N LEU A 248 19.71 3.63 18.67
CA LEU A 248 18.77 4.64 19.13
C LEU A 248 19.41 6.01 19.01
N ASP A 249 18.77 6.88 18.29
CA ASP A 249 19.22 8.28 18.10
C ASP A 249 18.33 9.29 18.82
N GLY A 250 18.66 10.56 18.73
CA GLY A 250 17.88 11.62 19.36
C GLY A 250 16.46 11.77 18.82
N ARG A 251 16.14 11.23 17.62
CA ARG A 251 14.81 11.26 17.03
C ARG A 251 13.96 10.05 17.35
N THR A 252 14.55 9.00 17.90
CA THR A 252 13.83 7.77 18.26
C THR A 252 12.65 8.07 19.19
N PHE A 253 12.82 9.00 20.13
CA PHE A 253 11.83 9.38 21.13
C PHE A 253 11.19 10.75 20.89
N ALA A 254 11.72 11.52 19.95
CA ALA A 254 11.34 12.91 19.73
C ALA A 254 10.00 13.05 18.98
N VAL A 255 9.37 14.19 19.21
CA VAL A 255 8.22 14.70 18.46
C VAL A 255 8.55 16.11 17.97
N TRP A 256 7.81 16.56 16.96
CA TRP A 256 7.92 17.93 16.49
C TRP A 256 6.92 18.82 17.23
N ALA A 257 7.44 19.87 17.91
CA ALA A 257 6.66 20.91 18.57
C ALA A 257 7.51 22.20 18.59
N ASP A 258 7.42 22.99 17.53
CA ASP A 258 8.31 24.15 17.29
C ASP A 258 9.80 23.77 17.35
N GLY A 259 10.13 22.61 16.82
CA GLY A 259 11.41 21.96 16.89
C GLY A 259 11.30 20.53 17.40
N TRP A 260 12.40 19.77 17.28
CA TRP A 260 12.46 18.41 17.82
C TRP A 260 12.59 18.44 19.33
N ARG A 261 11.61 17.86 20.03
CA ARG A 261 11.56 17.76 21.49
C ARG A 261 11.38 16.32 21.92
N THR A 262 12.01 15.95 23.02
CA THR A 262 11.89 14.58 23.57
C THR A 262 11.03 14.63 24.82
N PRO A 263 9.79 14.07 24.77
CA PRO A 263 9.00 13.90 25.98
C PRO A 263 9.67 12.93 26.95
N GLY A 264 9.83 13.35 28.20
CA GLY A 264 10.36 12.47 29.24
C GLY A 264 9.35 11.40 29.66
N GLY A 265 9.84 10.23 30.09
CA GLY A 265 8.99 9.17 30.62
C GLY A 265 9.52 7.77 30.37
N VAL A 266 8.68 6.77 30.66
CA VAL A 266 9.01 5.35 30.49
C VAL A 266 8.46 4.87 29.14
N TYR A 267 9.35 4.62 28.19
CA TYR A 267 9.02 4.05 26.88
C TYR A 267 9.07 2.53 26.93
N ARG A 268 8.13 1.88 26.22
CA ARG A 268 8.21 0.44 25.98
C ARG A 268 9.00 0.20 24.70
N ILE A 269 9.95 -0.71 24.77
CA ILE A 269 10.83 -1.10 23.68
C ILE A 269 10.40 -2.51 23.25
N LEU A 270 9.92 -2.63 22.02
CA LEU A 270 9.23 -3.81 21.52
C LEU A 270 10.00 -4.36 20.32
N VAL A 271 10.42 -5.63 20.37
CA VAL A 271 11.04 -6.30 19.23
C VAL A 271 10.12 -7.41 18.77
N GLY A 272 9.79 -7.43 17.48
CA GLY A 272 8.82 -8.38 16.94
C GLY A 272 9.06 -8.74 15.49
N ALA A 273 8.24 -9.67 15.00
CA ALA A 273 8.21 -10.14 13.62
C ALA A 273 7.21 -9.36 12.75
N SER A 274 6.32 -8.59 13.38
CA SER A 274 5.38 -7.65 12.74
C SER A 274 4.89 -6.63 13.78
N SER A 275 4.07 -5.65 13.36
CA SER A 275 3.47 -4.67 14.28
C SER A 275 2.56 -5.31 15.34
N ARG A 276 2.05 -6.52 15.08
CA ARG A 276 1.16 -7.25 16.02
C ARG A 276 1.75 -8.58 16.52
N ASP A 277 2.93 -8.94 16.09
CA ASP A 277 3.65 -10.11 16.59
C ASP A 277 4.90 -9.67 17.35
N ILE A 278 4.68 -9.11 18.53
CA ILE A 278 5.75 -8.68 19.45
C ILE A 278 6.24 -9.90 20.24
N ARG A 279 7.54 -10.13 20.18
CA ARG A 279 8.23 -11.28 20.77
C ARG A 279 8.99 -10.94 22.05
N LEU A 280 9.53 -9.72 22.13
CA LEU A 280 10.30 -9.25 23.27
C LEU A 280 9.83 -7.84 23.66
N GLU A 281 9.76 -7.59 24.97
CA GLU A 281 9.43 -6.27 25.51
C GLU A 281 10.43 -5.89 26.58
N GLY A 282 10.91 -4.65 26.51
CA GLY A 282 11.72 -3.99 27.53
C GLY A 282 11.21 -2.58 27.81
N ARG A 283 11.85 -1.89 28.74
CA ARG A 283 11.50 -0.53 29.13
C ARG A 283 12.76 0.34 29.18
N LEU A 284 12.61 1.60 28.79
CA LEU A 284 13.67 2.59 28.87
C LEU A 284 13.10 3.89 29.46
N THR A 285 13.69 4.36 30.55
CA THR A 285 13.38 5.69 31.09
C THR A 285 14.21 6.73 30.31
N VAL A 286 13.51 7.62 29.64
CA VAL A 286 14.12 8.70 28.87
C VAL A 286 13.95 10.01 29.65
N GLN A 287 15.05 10.71 29.87
CA GLN A 287 15.04 12.07 30.38
C GLN A 287 14.60 13.00 29.24
N GLY A 288 13.67 13.89 29.52
CA GLY A 288 13.11 14.76 28.51
C GLY A 288 12.45 15.99 29.11
N GLU A 289 11.78 16.72 28.26
CA GLU A 289 11.10 17.98 28.59
C GLU A 289 9.58 17.83 28.48
N ALA A 290 8.85 18.76 29.11
CA ALA A 290 7.42 18.87 28.89
C ALA A 290 7.18 19.39 27.47
N VAL A 291 6.37 18.66 26.70
CA VAL A 291 5.96 19.07 25.37
C VAL A 291 4.51 19.55 25.44
N PRO A 292 4.23 20.77 24.90
CA PRO A 292 2.85 21.26 24.86
C PRO A 292 1.93 20.26 24.16
N ALA A 293 0.81 19.94 24.77
CA ALA A 293 -0.22 19.16 24.13
C ALA A 293 -0.82 19.99 22.98
N PRO A 294 -1.05 19.41 21.80
CA PRO A 294 -1.84 20.08 20.76
C PRO A 294 -3.21 20.47 21.31
N GLY A 295 -3.82 21.53 20.77
CA GLY A 295 -5.14 22.04 21.19
C GLY A 295 -6.32 21.14 20.82
N TRP A 296 -6.15 19.83 20.88
CA TRP A 296 -7.18 18.85 20.59
C TRP A 296 -8.18 18.80 21.73
N GLN A 297 -9.45 18.84 21.40
CA GLN A 297 -10.49 18.74 22.41
C GLN A 297 -10.59 17.30 22.94
N ALA A 298 -10.85 17.18 24.24
CA ALA A 298 -11.23 15.92 24.85
C ALA A 298 -12.47 15.36 24.14
N GLY A 299 -12.45 14.07 23.83
CA GLY A 299 -13.51 13.39 23.10
C GLY A 299 -13.45 13.54 21.57
N SER A 300 -12.45 14.27 21.04
CA SER A 300 -12.25 14.34 19.58
C SER A 300 -11.87 12.97 18.99
N TRP A 301 -11.99 12.86 17.65
CA TRP A 301 -11.57 11.65 16.94
C TRP A 301 -10.12 11.26 17.27
N TYR A 302 -9.22 12.22 17.39
CA TYR A 302 -7.79 11.98 17.66
C TYR A 302 -7.53 11.33 19.03
N GLU A 303 -8.46 11.41 19.94
CA GLU A 303 -8.43 10.72 21.23
C GLU A 303 -9.15 9.38 21.16
N THR A 304 -10.36 9.36 20.58
CA THR A 304 -11.26 8.21 20.62
C THR A 304 -11.05 7.21 19.50
N MET A 305 -10.53 7.66 18.34
CA MET A 305 -10.42 6.91 17.07
C MET A 305 -11.78 6.37 16.58
N ALA A 306 -12.90 6.93 17.02
CA ALA A 306 -14.23 6.46 16.69
C ALA A 306 -14.78 7.09 15.41
N GLY A 307 -15.03 6.28 14.38
CA GLY A 307 -15.50 6.78 13.08
C GLY A 307 -14.38 7.39 12.23
N SER A 308 -14.68 8.49 11.54
CA SER A 308 -13.73 9.25 10.72
C SER A 308 -13.54 10.66 11.28
N PRO A 309 -12.34 11.26 11.16
CA PRO A 309 -12.10 12.63 11.63
C PRO A 309 -12.90 13.64 10.81
N SER A 310 -13.64 14.50 11.48
CA SER A 310 -14.35 15.60 10.82
C SER A 310 -13.37 16.69 10.36
N ARG A 311 -13.81 17.52 9.39
CA ARG A 311 -13.01 18.68 8.95
C ARG A 311 -12.77 19.66 10.10
N ALA A 312 -13.78 19.90 10.94
CA ALA A 312 -13.67 20.81 12.07
C ALA A 312 -12.61 20.34 13.11
N GLU A 313 -12.57 19.05 13.43
CA GLU A 313 -11.55 18.49 14.31
C GLU A 313 -10.16 18.60 13.71
N TRP A 314 -10.04 18.37 12.39
CA TRP A 314 -8.78 18.51 11.68
C TRP A 314 -8.28 19.96 11.65
N GLU A 315 -9.16 20.94 11.35
CA GLU A 315 -8.83 22.37 11.39
C GLU A 315 -8.39 22.81 12.80
N MET A 316 -9.04 22.27 13.82
CA MET A 316 -8.65 22.52 15.20
C MET A 316 -7.26 21.93 15.52
N ALA A 317 -6.99 20.72 15.05
CA ALA A 317 -5.66 20.08 15.21
C ALA A 317 -4.55 20.83 14.46
N MET A 318 -4.87 21.50 13.35
CA MET A 318 -3.94 22.38 12.61
C MET A 318 -3.75 23.75 13.27
N GLY A 319 -4.60 24.14 14.22
CA GLY A 319 -4.56 25.44 14.88
C GLY A 319 -5.27 26.56 14.09
N GLY A 320 -6.09 26.23 13.10
CA GLY A 320 -6.85 27.19 12.32
C GLY A 320 -7.58 26.59 11.11
N PRO A 321 -8.40 27.38 10.43
CA PRO A 321 -9.16 26.90 9.29
C PRO A 321 -8.25 26.44 8.13
N ALA A 322 -8.64 25.40 7.43
CA ALA A 322 -7.97 24.97 6.21
C ALA A 322 -8.02 26.08 5.14
N PRO A 323 -6.94 26.29 4.39
CA PRO A 323 -6.96 27.24 3.29
C PRO A 323 -8.04 26.88 2.28
N GLU A 324 -8.88 27.86 1.90
CA GLU A 324 -9.78 27.66 0.77
C GLU A 324 -8.97 27.82 -0.53
N ILE A 325 -8.94 26.75 -1.34
CA ILE A 325 -8.33 26.79 -2.66
C ILE A 325 -9.40 27.20 -3.66
N PRO A 326 -9.34 28.40 -4.25
CA PRO A 326 -10.35 28.87 -5.19
C PRO A 326 -10.46 27.91 -6.39
N LYS A 327 -11.69 27.56 -6.78
CA LYS A 327 -11.86 26.83 -8.05
C LYS A 327 -11.36 27.68 -9.21
N PRO A 328 -10.54 27.13 -10.11
CA PRO A 328 -10.08 27.84 -11.28
C PRO A 328 -11.28 28.34 -12.10
N ARG A 329 -11.19 29.57 -12.56
CA ARG A 329 -12.24 30.20 -13.38
C ARG A 329 -11.61 30.76 -14.66
N LYS A 330 -12.39 30.81 -15.71
CA LYS A 330 -11.99 31.49 -16.93
C LYS A 330 -11.52 32.92 -16.62
N GLY A 331 -10.38 33.31 -17.18
CA GLY A 331 -9.68 34.57 -16.90
C GLY A 331 -8.60 34.46 -15.82
N SER A 332 -8.60 33.38 -15.00
CA SER A 332 -7.61 33.15 -13.94
C SER A 332 -6.83 31.84 -14.10
N TYR A 333 -7.01 31.11 -15.19
CA TYR A 333 -6.23 29.89 -15.44
C TYR A 333 -4.74 30.16 -15.54
N THR A 334 -3.95 29.26 -14.98
CA THR A 334 -2.48 29.27 -15.02
C THR A 334 -1.95 28.03 -15.76
N LEU A 335 -0.65 27.93 -15.91
CA LEU A 335 0.00 26.73 -16.47
C LEU A 335 -0.13 25.50 -15.57
N ASP A 336 -0.50 25.68 -14.31
CA ASP A 336 -0.66 24.62 -13.33
C ASP A 336 -2.09 24.03 -13.33
N ASN A 337 -3.02 24.67 -14.03
CA ASN A 337 -4.34 24.12 -14.19
C ASN A 337 -4.36 22.98 -15.19
N THR A 338 -5.22 21.98 -14.92
CA THR A 338 -5.40 20.82 -15.78
C THR A 338 -6.31 21.13 -16.97
N CYS A 339 -6.27 20.29 -17.99
CA CYS A 339 -7.21 20.38 -19.10
C CYS A 339 -8.65 20.19 -18.58
N ALA A 340 -8.88 19.26 -17.64
CA ALA A 340 -10.17 19.02 -17.02
C ALA A 340 -10.76 20.28 -16.39
N GLU A 341 -9.99 20.97 -15.55
CA GLU A 341 -10.42 22.22 -14.90
C GLU A 341 -10.76 23.33 -15.91
N MET A 342 -9.92 23.47 -16.95
CA MET A 342 -10.11 24.52 -17.95
C MET A 342 -11.30 24.24 -18.88
N MET A 343 -11.64 22.97 -19.13
CA MET A 343 -12.80 22.59 -19.95
C MET A 343 -14.13 23.05 -19.37
N GLU A 344 -14.22 23.26 -18.07
CA GLU A 344 -15.45 23.77 -17.44
C GLU A 344 -15.83 25.16 -17.98
N GLY A 345 -14.83 26.03 -18.21
CA GLY A 345 -15.07 27.42 -18.62
C GLY A 345 -14.60 27.80 -20.03
N SER A 346 -13.89 26.92 -20.76
CA SER A 346 -13.28 27.24 -22.04
C SER A 346 -13.67 26.27 -23.17
N ARG A 347 -14.35 26.79 -24.18
CA ARG A 347 -14.67 26.01 -25.39
C ARG A 347 -13.42 25.60 -26.16
N ALA A 348 -12.37 26.43 -26.14
CA ALA A 348 -11.11 26.12 -26.78
C ALA A 348 -10.44 24.90 -26.14
N MET A 349 -10.50 24.75 -24.83
CA MET A 349 -9.95 23.58 -24.13
C MET A 349 -10.78 22.32 -24.40
N LYS A 350 -12.12 22.44 -24.55
CA LYS A 350 -12.94 21.30 -24.99
C LYS A 350 -12.55 20.84 -26.39
N LEU A 351 -12.26 21.75 -27.32
CA LEU A 351 -11.78 21.42 -28.66
C LEU A 351 -10.39 20.77 -28.60
N GLN A 352 -9.49 21.35 -27.83
CA GLN A 352 -8.14 20.78 -27.62
C GLN A 352 -8.21 19.36 -27.09
N TYR A 353 -9.08 19.08 -26.13
CA TYR A 353 -9.32 17.73 -25.63
C TYR A 353 -9.79 16.76 -26.73
N GLN A 354 -10.72 17.19 -27.62
CA GLN A 354 -11.17 16.34 -28.73
C GLN A 354 -10.02 16.00 -29.70
N ILE A 355 -9.15 16.99 -29.97
CA ILE A 355 -7.95 16.77 -30.79
C ILE A 355 -7.01 15.79 -30.10
N THR A 356 -6.75 15.97 -28.84
CA THR A 356 -5.90 15.08 -28.03
C THR A 356 -6.47 13.66 -28.01
N LYS A 357 -7.76 13.50 -27.79
CA LYS A 357 -8.45 12.20 -27.86
C LYS A 357 -8.26 11.50 -29.21
N LEU A 358 -8.37 12.26 -30.32
CA LEU A 358 -8.15 11.73 -31.66
C LEU A 358 -6.68 11.31 -31.88
N VAL A 359 -5.73 12.08 -31.38
CA VAL A 359 -4.30 11.73 -31.48
C VAL A 359 -3.99 10.47 -30.69
N ILE A 360 -4.46 10.39 -29.44
CA ILE A 360 -4.23 9.22 -28.59
C ILE A 360 -4.89 7.98 -29.21
N SER A 361 -6.12 8.10 -29.73
CA SER A 361 -6.79 6.96 -30.37
C SER A 361 -6.03 6.42 -31.60
N ARG A 362 -5.33 7.30 -32.34
CA ARG A 362 -4.46 6.87 -33.45
C ARG A 362 -3.18 6.19 -32.96
N ILE A 363 -2.62 6.65 -31.84
CA ILE A 363 -1.42 6.04 -31.23
C ILE A 363 -1.75 4.66 -30.71
N CYS A 364 -2.87 4.50 -29.99
CA CYS A 364 -3.30 3.24 -29.39
C CYS A 364 -4.03 2.31 -30.38
N GLY A 365 -4.47 2.82 -31.53
CA GLY A 365 -5.24 2.05 -32.51
C GLY A 365 -6.68 1.74 -32.08
N THR A 366 -7.15 2.36 -31.01
CA THR A 366 -8.47 2.12 -30.42
C THR A 366 -9.08 3.38 -29.81
N THR A 367 -10.40 3.34 -29.57
CA THR A 367 -11.14 4.31 -28.79
C THR A 367 -11.82 3.66 -27.57
N ASP A 368 -11.52 2.39 -27.33
CA ASP A 368 -12.12 1.61 -26.25
C ASP A 368 -11.45 1.97 -24.91
N LEU A 369 -12.24 2.43 -23.95
CA LEU A 369 -11.78 2.73 -22.59
C LEU A 369 -11.44 1.48 -21.77
N SER A 370 -11.77 0.30 -22.27
CA SER A 370 -11.30 -0.96 -21.68
C SER A 370 -9.86 -1.33 -22.09
N ASP A 371 -9.28 -0.62 -23.07
CA ASP A 371 -7.86 -0.71 -23.37
C ASP A 371 -7.04 0.11 -22.34
N PRO A 372 -6.14 -0.54 -21.58
CA PRO A 372 -5.42 0.13 -20.49
C PRO A 372 -4.54 1.29 -20.99
N ALA A 373 -3.86 1.12 -22.12
CA ALA A 373 -2.96 2.14 -22.66
C ALA A 373 -3.74 3.38 -23.12
N TYR A 374 -4.85 3.17 -23.82
CA TYR A 374 -5.72 4.27 -24.25
C TYR A 374 -6.31 5.02 -23.06
N ARG A 375 -6.83 4.28 -22.07
CA ARG A 375 -7.40 4.86 -20.85
C ARG A 375 -6.37 5.66 -20.06
N MET A 376 -5.18 5.11 -19.83
CA MET A 376 -4.07 5.76 -19.13
C MET A 376 -3.67 7.07 -19.84
N MET A 377 -3.34 7.00 -21.11
CA MET A 377 -2.90 8.18 -21.87
C MET A 377 -3.95 9.29 -21.92
N LEU A 378 -5.23 8.92 -22.03
CA LEU A 378 -6.32 9.88 -22.06
C LEU A 378 -6.51 10.54 -20.69
N THR A 379 -6.47 9.78 -19.61
CA THR A 379 -6.60 10.26 -18.24
C THR A 379 -5.45 11.21 -17.90
N ASP A 380 -4.22 10.83 -18.25
CA ASP A 380 -3.03 11.65 -18.03
C ASP A 380 -3.13 12.98 -18.79
N ALA A 381 -3.50 12.92 -20.09
CA ALA A 381 -3.66 14.12 -20.91
C ALA A 381 -4.72 15.11 -20.38
N VAL A 382 -5.69 14.63 -19.63
CA VAL A 382 -6.79 15.46 -19.06
C VAL A 382 -6.42 16.01 -17.67
N ASN A 383 -5.77 15.20 -16.86
CA ASN A 383 -5.52 15.51 -15.44
C ASN A 383 -4.13 16.11 -15.18
N CYS A 384 -3.20 16.03 -16.14
CA CYS A 384 -1.92 16.73 -15.99
C CYS A 384 -2.06 18.25 -16.14
N PRO A 385 -1.26 19.05 -15.42
CA PRO A 385 -1.17 20.48 -15.63
C PRO A 385 -0.80 20.85 -17.07
N LEU A 386 -1.31 21.94 -17.56
CA LEU A 386 -1.08 22.38 -18.96
C LEU A 386 0.42 22.46 -19.31
N ARG A 387 1.28 22.82 -18.38
CA ARG A 387 2.75 22.83 -18.55
C ARG A 387 3.32 21.44 -18.87
N ALA A 388 2.67 20.37 -18.43
CA ALA A 388 3.15 19.00 -18.65
C ALA A 388 3.13 18.61 -20.14
N LEU A 389 2.34 19.29 -20.99
CA LEU A 389 2.35 19.06 -22.43
C LEU A 389 3.74 19.21 -23.06
N VAL A 390 4.58 20.11 -22.53
CA VAL A 390 5.97 20.28 -23.03
C VAL A 390 6.78 19.02 -22.72
N ILE A 391 6.66 18.49 -21.51
CA ILE A 391 7.43 17.33 -21.03
C ILE A 391 6.90 16.05 -21.68
N ASN A 392 5.60 15.82 -21.63
CA ASN A 392 4.95 14.59 -22.12
C ASN A 392 5.07 14.41 -23.64
N THR A 393 5.28 15.50 -24.38
CA THR A 393 5.52 15.41 -25.83
C THR A 393 7.01 15.39 -26.23
N GLY A 394 7.93 15.31 -25.24
CA GLY A 394 9.37 15.38 -25.47
C GLY A 394 9.80 16.72 -26.10
N GLY A 395 9.12 17.81 -25.76
CA GLY A 395 9.39 19.15 -26.30
C GLY A 395 8.84 19.42 -27.71
N ARG A 396 8.09 18.47 -28.31
CA ARG A 396 7.44 18.67 -29.63
C ARG A 396 6.39 19.78 -29.57
N ILE A 397 5.70 19.92 -28.44
CA ILE A 397 4.87 21.06 -28.13
C ILE A 397 5.71 22.02 -27.30
N GLY A 398 6.15 23.14 -27.93
CA GLY A 398 6.97 24.12 -27.23
C GLY A 398 6.20 24.99 -26.26
N GLU A 399 6.90 25.56 -25.29
CA GLU A 399 6.31 26.41 -24.24
C GLU A 399 5.51 27.60 -24.80
N GLY A 400 5.95 28.17 -25.92
CA GLY A 400 5.23 29.27 -26.60
C GLY A 400 3.82 28.89 -27.03
N LEU A 401 3.64 27.68 -27.57
CA LEU A 401 2.33 27.16 -27.94
C LEU A 401 1.43 26.92 -26.71
N VAL A 402 2.00 26.36 -25.66
CA VAL A 402 1.28 26.12 -24.39
C VAL A 402 0.80 27.45 -23.77
N ARG A 403 1.65 28.48 -23.77
CA ARG A 403 1.26 29.83 -23.32
C ARG A 403 0.21 30.47 -24.23
N CYS A 404 0.24 30.20 -25.54
CA CYS A 404 -0.81 30.63 -26.47
C CYS A 404 -2.16 29.95 -26.14
N LEU A 405 -2.16 28.63 -25.93
CA LEU A 405 -3.35 27.88 -25.52
C LEU A 405 -3.93 28.44 -24.21
N LEU A 406 -3.08 28.74 -23.23
CA LEU A 406 -3.49 29.34 -21.97
C LEU A 406 -4.17 30.72 -22.17
N LYS A 407 -3.61 31.58 -23.04
CA LYS A 407 -4.22 32.86 -23.36
C LYS A 407 -5.60 32.69 -24.01
N ILE A 408 -5.72 31.76 -24.95
CA ILE A 408 -7.00 31.43 -25.59
C ILE A 408 -8.00 30.86 -24.57
N ALA A 409 -7.55 29.99 -23.67
CA ALA A 409 -8.40 29.43 -22.61
C ALA A 409 -8.97 30.51 -21.70
N ASN A 410 -8.19 31.55 -21.41
CA ASN A 410 -8.59 32.67 -20.55
C ASN A 410 -9.45 33.73 -21.25
N SER A 411 -9.27 33.96 -22.56
CA SER A 411 -9.88 35.08 -23.28
C SER A 411 -10.97 34.71 -24.30
N GLY A 412 -11.03 33.45 -24.74
CA GLY A 412 -12.02 32.99 -25.73
C GLY A 412 -13.48 32.98 -25.17
N PRO A 413 -14.48 32.97 -26.05
CA PRO A 413 -15.88 32.84 -25.65
C PRO A 413 -16.20 31.48 -25.01
#